data_c4386ee85a7ed1846be37080a958e0a4
#
_entry.id   c4386ee85a7ed1846be37080a958e0a4
#
_cell.length_a   1.000
_cell.length_b   1.000
_cell.length_c   1.000
_cell.angle_alpha   90.00
_cell.angle_beta   90.00
_cell.angle_gamma   90.00
#
_symmetry.space_group_name_H-M   'P 1'
#
loop_
_entity.id
_entity.type
_entity.pdbx_description
1 polymer ?
#
loop_
_entity_poly.entity_id
_entity_poly.type
_entity_poly.pdbx_seq_one_letter_code
_entity_poly.pdbx_strand_id
1 'polypeptide(L)'
;MENSKEKLLVQFNKAFANCDSQFILEQVTDSFQWIMIGKKEVKGKEEFAETLKEMEGYETSELEIVDVITHGKKGCVNGNMKMKSPKGDLISFSFCDVYEFENSEDLKISRMTSYVVDR
;
A
#
# COMPACT_ATOMS: atom_id res chain seq x y z
N MET A 1 6.97 -16.14 -14.27
CA MET A 1 7.92 -15.03 -14.07
C MET A 1 7.17 -13.76 -13.76
N GLU A 2 7.53 -13.09 -12.66
CA GLU A 2 6.93 -11.81 -12.28
C GLU A 2 7.31 -10.73 -13.27
N ASN A 3 6.36 -9.89 -13.66
CA ASN A 3 6.67 -8.71 -14.45
C ASN A 3 7.09 -7.56 -13.50
N SER A 4 7.61 -6.47 -14.07
CA SER A 4 8.12 -5.35 -13.31
C SER A 4 7.08 -4.72 -12.38
N LYS A 5 5.83 -4.64 -12.82
CA LYS A 5 4.75 -4.07 -12.02
C LYS A 5 4.41 -4.95 -10.83
N GLU A 6 4.32 -6.26 -11.04
CA GLU A 6 4.04 -7.19 -9.94
C GLU A 6 5.15 -7.11 -8.89
N LYS A 7 6.39 -7.07 -9.34
CA LYS A 7 7.54 -6.96 -8.46
C LYS A 7 7.50 -5.67 -7.65
N LEU A 8 7.17 -4.56 -8.31
CA LEU A 8 7.06 -3.27 -7.62
C LEU A 8 5.97 -3.31 -6.56
N LEU A 9 4.80 -3.87 -6.88
CA LEU A 9 3.69 -3.94 -5.93
C LEU A 9 4.05 -4.78 -4.71
N VAL A 10 4.77 -5.88 -4.89
CA VAL A 10 5.25 -6.69 -3.77
C VAL A 10 6.19 -5.87 -2.90
N GLN A 11 7.15 -5.18 -3.52
CA GLN A 11 8.09 -4.33 -2.80
C GLN A 11 7.39 -3.18 -2.07
N PHE A 12 6.37 -2.61 -2.70
CA PHE A 12 5.60 -1.51 -2.13
C PHE A 12 4.88 -1.97 -0.85
N ASN A 13 4.27 -3.17 -0.90
CA ASN A 13 3.61 -3.73 0.27
C ASN A 13 4.59 -4.06 1.39
N LYS A 14 5.75 -4.59 1.05
CA LYS A 14 6.80 -4.87 2.04
C LYS A 14 7.30 -3.57 2.68
N ALA A 15 7.38 -2.51 1.89
CA ALA A 15 7.80 -1.20 2.40
C ALA A 15 6.79 -0.65 3.41
N PHE A 16 5.50 -0.84 3.16
CA PHE A 16 4.47 -0.46 4.14
C PHE A 16 4.66 -1.24 5.44
N ALA A 17 4.90 -2.54 5.34
CA ALA A 17 5.09 -3.38 6.51
C ALA A 17 6.33 -2.96 7.32
N ASN A 18 7.35 -2.46 6.63
CA ASN A 18 8.61 -2.05 7.26
C ASN A 18 8.69 -0.56 7.57
N CYS A 19 7.61 0.19 7.29
CA CYS A 19 7.56 1.65 7.50
C CYS A 19 8.66 2.38 6.71
N ASP A 20 8.95 1.91 5.51
CA ASP A 20 9.96 2.52 4.63
C ASP A 20 9.31 3.63 3.81
N SER A 21 9.07 4.76 4.47
CA SER A 21 8.36 5.90 3.87
C SER A 21 9.08 6.46 2.65
N GLN A 22 10.40 6.51 2.68
CA GLN A 22 11.16 7.04 1.56
C GLN A 22 10.92 6.24 0.28
N PHE A 23 11.01 4.93 0.38
CA PHE A 23 10.77 4.05 -0.77
C PHE A 23 9.34 4.23 -1.29
N ILE A 24 8.36 4.22 -0.37
CA ILE A 24 6.95 4.36 -0.72
C ILE A 24 6.71 5.66 -1.49
N LEU A 25 7.22 6.78 -0.99
CA LEU A 25 7.00 8.08 -1.61
C LEU A 25 7.67 8.21 -2.98
N GLU A 26 8.76 7.48 -3.20
CA GLU A 26 9.45 7.49 -4.49
C GLU A 26 8.67 6.78 -5.59
N GLN A 27 7.71 5.92 -5.21
CA GLN A 27 6.97 5.12 -6.17
C GLN A 27 5.66 5.74 -6.63
N VAL A 28 5.28 6.88 -6.07
CA VAL A 28 3.98 7.50 -6.36
C VAL A 28 4.14 8.83 -7.08
N THR A 29 3.09 9.23 -7.83
CA THR A 29 3.06 10.53 -8.49
C THR A 29 2.80 11.64 -7.48
N ASP A 30 3.09 12.89 -7.86
CA ASP A 30 2.84 14.05 -7.00
C ASP A 30 1.36 14.20 -6.68
N SER A 31 0.49 13.80 -7.60
CA SER A 31 -0.97 13.89 -7.42
C SER A 31 -1.59 12.58 -6.90
N PHE A 32 -0.78 11.69 -6.39
CA PHE A 32 -1.22 10.39 -5.87
C PHE A 32 -2.41 10.52 -4.93
N GLN A 33 -3.35 9.59 -5.06
CA GLN A 33 -4.51 9.50 -4.18
C GLN A 33 -4.59 8.13 -3.54
N TRP A 34 -4.86 8.12 -2.23
CA TRP A 34 -5.09 6.87 -1.51
C TRP A 34 -6.50 6.91 -0.94
N ILE A 35 -7.36 6.05 -1.46
CA ILE A 35 -8.75 5.97 -1.02
C ILE A 35 -8.89 4.76 -0.10
N MET A 36 -9.13 5.04 1.18
CA MET A 36 -9.38 3.98 2.16
C MET A 36 -10.88 3.86 2.32
N ILE A 37 -11.45 2.83 1.70
CA ILE A 37 -12.90 2.65 1.65
C ILE A 37 -13.50 2.64 3.07
N GLY A 38 -14.51 3.47 3.26
CA GLY A 38 -15.18 3.57 4.54
C GLY A 38 -14.45 4.37 5.61
N LYS A 39 -13.29 4.93 5.28
CA LYS A 39 -12.47 5.67 6.25
C LYS A 39 -12.13 7.08 5.79
N LYS A 40 -11.19 7.22 4.88
CA LYS A 40 -10.78 8.56 4.43
C LYS A 40 -10.09 8.49 3.07
N GLU A 41 -9.87 9.68 2.51
CA GLU A 41 -9.08 9.84 1.29
C GLU A 41 -7.88 10.72 1.59
N VAL A 42 -6.73 10.34 1.02
CA VAL A 42 -5.48 11.09 1.13
C VAL A 42 -5.18 11.60 -0.28
N LYS A 43 -5.05 12.90 -0.45
CA LYS A 43 -4.83 13.51 -1.76
C LYS A 43 -3.48 14.18 -1.83
N GLY A 44 -2.67 13.75 -2.78
CA GLY A 44 -1.37 14.33 -3.03
C GLY A 44 -0.26 13.70 -2.19
N LYS A 45 0.94 13.80 -2.72
CA LYS A 45 2.12 13.18 -2.13
C LYS A 45 2.46 13.78 -0.75
N GLU A 46 2.23 15.07 -0.59
CA GLU A 46 2.51 15.75 0.68
C GLU A 46 1.61 15.24 1.81
N GLU A 47 0.31 15.14 1.54
CA GLU A 47 -0.64 14.60 2.50
C GLU A 47 -0.35 13.13 2.78
N PHE A 48 0.08 12.41 1.75
CA PHE A 48 0.47 11.01 1.89
C PHE A 48 1.67 10.87 2.83
N ALA A 49 2.66 11.75 2.69
CA ALA A 49 3.83 11.73 3.56
C ALA A 49 3.44 11.94 5.03
N GLU A 50 2.48 12.82 5.29
CA GLU A 50 1.98 13.05 6.65
C GLU A 50 1.26 11.82 7.18
N THR A 51 0.47 11.16 6.34
CA THR A 51 -0.23 9.94 6.73
C THR A 51 0.75 8.84 7.08
N LEU A 52 1.84 8.71 6.33
CA LEU A 52 2.87 7.71 6.63
C LEU A 52 3.55 7.97 7.96
N LYS A 53 3.71 9.25 8.34
CA LYS A 53 4.26 9.58 9.66
C LYS A 53 3.33 9.12 10.78
N GLU A 54 2.03 9.21 10.57
CA GLU A 54 1.06 8.74 11.58
C GLU A 54 1.12 7.23 11.76
N MET A 55 1.64 6.51 10.78
CA MET A 55 1.76 5.06 10.82
C MET A 55 3.08 4.60 11.44
N GLU A 56 3.99 5.51 11.76
CA GLU A 56 5.24 5.17 12.43
C GLU A 56 4.94 4.64 13.83
N GLY A 57 5.74 3.69 14.28
CA GLY A 57 5.56 3.08 15.59
C GLY A 57 4.70 1.82 15.55
N TYR A 58 4.01 1.56 14.45
CA TYR A 58 3.34 0.28 14.26
C TYR A 58 4.37 -0.75 13.82
N GLU A 59 4.31 -1.93 14.40
CA GLU A 59 5.25 -3.01 14.06
C GLU A 59 4.49 -4.14 13.38
N THR A 60 4.91 -4.50 12.17
CA THR A 60 4.30 -5.60 11.45
C THR A 60 4.95 -6.91 11.90
N SER A 61 4.15 -7.83 12.42
CA SER A 61 4.63 -9.14 12.82
C SER A 61 4.45 -10.17 11.71
N GLU A 62 3.52 -9.95 10.79
CA GLU A 62 3.27 -10.88 9.70
C GLU A 62 2.66 -10.14 8.51
N LEU A 63 3.19 -10.43 7.33
CA LEU A 63 2.61 -9.96 6.07
C LEU A 63 2.55 -11.17 5.14
N GLU A 64 1.35 -11.55 4.75
CA GLU A 64 1.14 -12.62 3.78
C GLU A 64 0.49 -12.04 2.54
N ILE A 65 1.20 -12.08 1.42
CA ILE A 65 0.66 -11.65 0.13
C ILE A 65 0.12 -12.90 -0.55
N VAL A 66 -1.19 -12.90 -0.83
CA VAL A 66 -1.86 -14.06 -1.43
C VAL A 66 -1.82 -13.98 -2.96
N ASP A 67 -2.28 -12.88 -3.52
CA ASP A 67 -2.29 -12.69 -4.97
C ASP A 67 -1.73 -11.34 -5.36
N VAL A 68 -1.03 -11.31 -6.49
CA VAL A 68 -0.58 -10.08 -7.14
C VAL A 68 -0.97 -10.20 -8.60
N ILE A 69 -1.81 -9.30 -9.07
CA ILE A 69 -2.32 -9.35 -10.43
C ILE A 69 -2.12 -7.99 -11.07
N THR A 70 -1.59 -7.96 -12.30
CA THR A 70 -1.44 -6.70 -13.04
C THR A 70 -1.91 -6.86 -14.45
N HIS A 71 -2.49 -5.79 -15.01
CA HIS A 71 -2.91 -5.74 -16.39
C HIS A 71 -3.00 -4.28 -16.83
N GLY A 72 -2.23 -3.90 -17.84
CA GLY A 72 -2.22 -2.54 -18.35
C GLY A 72 -1.82 -1.55 -17.24
N LYS A 73 -2.70 -0.58 -16.97
CA LYS A 73 -2.47 0.44 -15.95
C LYS A 73 -2.99 0.04 -14.58
N LYS A 74 -3.49 -1.17 -14.42
CA LYS A 74 -4.12 -1.62 -13.18
C LYS A 74 -3.32 -2.71 -12.50
N GLY A 75 -3.42 -2.76 -11.18
CA GLY A 75 -2.84 -3.82 -10.38
C GLY A 75 -3.69 -4.08 -9.16
N CYS A 76 -3.54 -5.25 -8.60
CA CYS A 76 -4.27 -5.65 -7.41
C CYS A 76 -3.38 -6.55 -6.56
N VAL A 77 -3.37 -6.29 -5.26
CA VAL A 77 -2.66 -7.13 -4.29
C VAL A 77 -3.62 -7.43 -3.15
N ASN A 78 -3.78 -8.70 -2.81
CA ASN A 78 -4.54 -9.04 -1.62
C ASN A 78 -3.71 -9.92 -0.70
N GLY A 79 -4.07 -9.88 0.58
CA GLY A 79 -3.33 -10.62 1.56
C GLY A 79 -3.84 -10.40 2.97
N ASN A 80 -3.01 -10.80 3.92
CA ASN A 80 -3.32 -10.71 5.34
C ASN A 80 -2.15 -10.05 6.06
N MET A 81 -2.46 -9.32 7.12
CA MET A 81 -1.43 -8.62 7.88
C MET A 81 -1.74 -8.66 9.36
N LYS A 82 -0.69 -8.80 10.16
CA LYS A 82 -0.76 -8.69 11.61
C LYS A 82 0.25 -7.65 12.04
N MET A 83 -0.18 -6.76 12.92
CA MET A 83 0.69 -5.71 13.41
C MET A 83 0.37 -5.39 14.87
N LYS A 84 1.26 -4.64 15.48
CA LYS A 84 1.12 -4.18 16.85
C LYS A 84 1.18 -2.66 16.86
N SER A 85 0.20 -2.05 17.50
CA SER A 85 0.16 -0.58 17.61
C SER A 85 1.21 -0.09 18.60
N PRO A 86 1.54 1.21 18.61
CA PRO A 86 2.45 1.77 19.60
C PRO A 86 2.01 1.54 21.03
N LYS A 87 0.71 1.35 21.26
CA LYS A 87 0.15 1.08 22.58
C LYS A 87 0.17 -0.40 22.93
N GLY A 88 0.59 -1.25 22.02
CA GLY A 88 0.65 -2.69 22.25
C GLY A 88 -0.57 -3.48 21.80
N ASP A 89 -1.55 -2.83 21.17
CA ASP A 89 -2.73 -3.52 20.67
C ASP A 89 -2.38 -4.39 19.46
N LEU A 90 -2.89 -5.62 19.46
CA LEU A 90 -2.70 -6.53 18.34
C LEU A 90 -3.79 -6.29 17.30
N ILE A 91 -3.37 -6.06 16.06
CA ILE A 91 -4.28 -5.76 14.96
C ILE A 91 -4.09 -6.81 13.88
N SER A 92 -5.20 -7.40 13.43
CA SER A 92 -5.16 -8.42 12.38
C SER A 92 -6.24 -8.10 11.36
N PHE A 93 -5.87 -8.12 10.08
CA PHE A 93 -6.83 -7.81 9.02
C PHE A 93 -6.43 -8.46 7.70
N SER A 94 -7.43 -8.57 6.81
CA SER A 94 -7.21 -8.94 5.41
C SER A 94 -7.37 -7.70 4.58
N PHE A 95 -6.61 -7.59 3.51
CA PHE A 95 -6.68 -6.41 2.65
C PHE A 95 -6.74 -6.78 1.17
N CYS A 96 -7.30 -5.87 0.40
CA CYS A 96 -7.24 -5.91 -1.06
C CYS A 96 -7.02 -4.49 -1.52
N ASP A 97 -5.87 -4.24 -2.13
CA ASP A 97 -5.51 -2.93 -2.65
C ASP A 97 -5.55 -2.96 -4.17
N VAL A 98 -6.27 -1.99 -4.75
CA VAL A 98 -6.33 -1.84 -6.20
C VAL A 98 -5.49 -0.62 -6.57
N TYR A 99 -4.53 -0.83 -7.46
CA TYR A 99 -3.58 0.20 -7.87
C TYR A 99 -3.85 0.68 -9.28
N GLU A 100 -3.55 1.93 -9.51
CA GLU A 100 -3.57 2.50 -10.85
C GLU A 100 -2.22 3.16 -11.11
N PHE A 101 -1.59 2.77 -12.21
CA PHE A 101 -0.32 3.36 -12.63
C PHE A 101 -0.58 4.57 -13.52
N GLU A 102 0.39 5.49 -13.59
CA GLU A 102 0.30 6.69 -14.40
C GLU A 102 -0.02 6.35 -15.86
N ASN A 103 0.66 5.33 -16.37
CA ASN A 103 0.37 4.80 -17.70
C ASN A 103 0.85 3.34 -17.74
N SER A 104 0.65 2.66 -18.86
CA SER A 104 0.98 1.24 -18.95
C SER A 104 2.48 0.94 -18.92
N GLU A 105 3.31 1.94 -19.17
CA GLU A 105 4.76 1.75 -19.21
C GLU A 105 5.49 2.32 -17.99
N ASP A 106 4.91 3.35 -17.39
CA ASP A 106 5.49 4.02 -16.23
C ASP A 106 5.13 3.23 -14.96
N LEU A 107 6.13 3.00 -14.11
CA LEU A 107 5.93 2.29 -12.86
C LEU A 107 5.46 3.18 -11.70
N LYS A 108 5.16 4.46 -11.98
CA LYS A 108 4.65 5.35 -10.95
C LYS A 108 3.19 5.07 -10.65
N ILE A 109 2.87 4.97 -9.38
CA ILE A 109 1.49 4.70 -8.92
C ILE A 109 0.76 6.02 -8.76
N SER A 110 -0.39 6.16 -9.43
CA SER A 110 -1.19 7.38 -9.37
C SER A 110 -2.35 7.27 -8.38
N ARG A 111 -2.81 6.05 -8.08
CA ARG A 111 -3.92 5.87 -7.14
C ARG A 111 -3.87 4.47 -6.52
N MET A 112 -4.26 4.40 -5.26
CA MET A 112 -4.43 3.14 -4.55
C MET A 112 -5.77 3.19 -3.82
N THR A 113 -6.59 2.16 -4.01
CA THR A 113 -7.86 2.02 -3.30
C THR A 113 -7.77 0.80 -2.42
N SER A 114 -7.95 0.98 -1.13
CA SER A 114 -7.77 -0.08 -0.14
C SER A 114 -9.09 -0.53 0.45
N TYR A 115 -9.31 -1.83 0.45
CA TYR A 115 -10.45 -2.49 1.08
C TYR A 115 -9.89 -3.36 2.20
N VAL A 116 -10.28 -3.07 3.42
CA VAL A 116 -9.72 -3.75 4.60
C VAL A 116 -10.84 -4.36 5.43
N VAL A 117 -10.65 -5.61 5.82
CA VAL A 117 -11.61 -6.34 6.65
C VAL A 117 -10.89 -6.83 7.89
N ASP A 118 -11.36 -6.41 9.07
CA ASP A 118 -10.77 -6.83 10.34
C ASP A 118 -10.99 -8.34 10.55
N ARG A 119 -10.02 -8.95 11.17
CA ARG A 119 -10.06 -10.38 11.47
C ARG A 119 -9.98 -10.68 12.94
#